data_a2b1952533b474e87ace5a919320972e
#
_entry.id   a2b1952533b474e87ace5a919320972e
#
_cell.length_a   1.000
_cell.length_b   1.000
_cell.length_c   1.000
_cell.angle_alpha   90.00
_cell.angle_beta   90.00
_cell.angle_gamma   90.00
#
_symmetry.space_group_name_H-M   'P 1'
#
loop_
_entity.id
_entity.type
_entity.pdbx_description
1 polymer ?
#
loop_
_entity_poly.entity_id
_entity_poly.type
_entity_poly.pdbx_seq_one_letter_code
_entity_poly.pdbx_strand_id
1 'polypeptide(L)'
;MSIERTIPPTTLTLITTYKCSAACNNCCFECNPDRKEKLPLSLAISHIDYAVSKHKSLQVVVLTGGECFLDIDYLLSLIEHIHSNKLLCRVVTNGFWVKSAEFALDILTRCKEAGLDEINFSTGDDHLEYVSIGKIKNAICAAVQLNLTVVVNIESGKDRIFKVEDLLKDSRIADFVSIISKEFHSTKANNYKWCMDAFH
;
A
#
# COMPACT_ATOMS: atom_id res chain seq x y z
N MET A 1 -12.31 11.61 37.61
CA MET A 1 -12.37 10.48 36.68
C MET A 1 -12.28 11.05 35.28
N SER A 2 -11.13 10.93 34.62
CA SER A 2 -10.97 11.27 33.20
C SER A 2 -11.69 10.18 32.40
N ILE A 3 -12.71 10.54 31.61
CA ILE A 3 -13.30 9.62 30.64
C ILE A 3 -12.28 9.53 29.51
N GLU A 4 -11.46 8.49 29.50
CA GLU A 4 -10.69 8.12 28.30
C GLU A 4 -11.70 7.76 27.20
N ARG A 5 -11.90 8.71 26.27
CA ARG A 5 -12.64 8.45 25.04
C ARG A 5 -11.69 7.70 24.10
N THR A 6 -11.67 6.39 24.17
CA THR A 6 -10.98 5.54 23.19
C THR A 6 -11.88 5.35 21.98
N ILE A 7 -11.43 5.83 20.82
CA ILE A 7 -12.06 5.48 19.54
C ILE A 7 -11.72 4.02 19.26
N PRO A 8 -12.70 3.15 19.06
CA PRO A 8 -12.42 1.74 18.80
C PRO A 8 -11.67 1.60 17.45
N PRO A 9 -10.59 0.80 17.38
CA PRO A 9 -9.83 0.64 16.15
C PRO A 9 -10.66 -0.05 15.08
N THR A 10 -10.64 0.53 13.87
CA THR A 10 -11.31 -0.01 12.68
C THR A 10 -10.34 -0.58 11.66
N THR A 11 -9.06 -0.28 11.81
CA THR A 11 -8.01 -0.67 10.87
C THR A 11 -6.81 -1.26 11.61
N LEU A 12 -6.31 -2.38 11.11
CA LEU A 12 -5.02 -2.97 11.48
C LEU A 12 -4.04 -2.74 10.32
N THR A 13 -2.89 -2.16 10.59
CA THR A 13 -1.82 -2.05 9.60
C THR A 13 -0.67 -2.97 9.96
N LEU A 14 -0.27 -3.84 9.04
CA LEU A 14 0.87 -4.73 9.17
C LEU A 14 2.02 -4.28 8.27
N ILE A 15 3.17 -4.02 8.86
CA ILE A 15 4.43 -3.83 8.14
C ILE A 15 4.99 -5.22 7.86
N THR A 16 4.76 -5.72 6.65
CA THR A 16 5.09 -7.10 6.25
C THR A 16 6.58 -7.34 6.12
N THR A 17 7.30 -6.31 5.66
CA THR A 17 8.76 -6.34 5.49
C THR A 17 9.32 -4.92 5.48
N TYR A 18 10.59 -4.78 5.87
CA TYR A 18 11.34 -3.53 5.66
C TYR A 18 12.18 -3.57 4.38
N LYS A 19 12.25 -4.74 3.70
CA LYS A 19 12.90 -4.83 2.38
C LYS A 19 12.03 -4.16 1.34
N CYS A 20 12.65 -3.33 0.49
CA CYS A 20 11.99 -2.64 -0.60
C CYS A 20 12.82 -2.75 -1.89
N SER A 21 12.20 -2.62 -3.04
CA SER A 21 12.88 -2.46 -4.33
C SER A 21 13.41 -1.04 -4.57
N ALA A 22 13.04 -0.10 -3.69
CA ALA A 22 13.39 1.31 -3.74
C ALA A 22 14.05 1.76 -2.42
N ALA A 23 14.75 2.88 -2.45
CA ALA A 23 15.34 3.55 -1.29
C ALA A 23 14.95 5.03 -1.28
N CYS A 24 13.64 5.31 -1.25
CA CYS A 24 13.08 6.65 -1.34
C CYS A 24 13.57 7.54 -0.19
N ASN A 25 13.95 8.79 -0.49
CA ASN A 25 14.49 9.73 0.48
C ASN A 25 13.51 10.06 1.61
N ASN A 26 12.21 10.04 1.33
CA ASN A 26 11.14 10.37 2.28
C ASN A 26 10.38 9.12 2.77
N CYS A 27 11.02 7.94 2.78
CA CYS A 27 10.41 6.72 3.29
C CYS A 27 10.27 6.78 4.81
N CYS A 28 9.02 6.79 5.31
CA CYS A 28 8.73 6.86 6.75
C CYS A 28 9.20 5.63 7.53
N PHE A 29 9.39 4.50 6.87
CA PHE A 29 9.88 3.25 7.47
C PHE A 29 11.37 3.00 7.19
N GLU A 30 12.06 3.91 6.50
CA GLU A 30 13.46 3.75 6.10
C GLU A 30 13.73 2.42 5.38
N CYS A 31 12.75 1.98 4.59
CA CYS A 31 12.84 0.76 3.80
C CYS A 31 13.82 0.92 2.64
N ASN A 32 14.56 -0.14 2.35
CA ASN A 32 15.50 -0.16 1.24
C ASN A 32 15.84 -1.61 0.83
N PRO A 33 16.60 -1.83 -0.26
CA PRO A 33 16.96 -3.17 -0.73
C PRO A 33 17.83 -3.99 0.23
N ASP A 34 18.60 -3.34 1.10
CA ASP A 34 19.55 -4.00 2.01
C ASP A 34 18.89 -4.53 3.29
N ARG A 35 17.69 -4.03 3.61
CA ARG A 35 16.92 -4.49 4.76
C ARG A 35 16.48 -5.94 4.55
N LYS A 36 16.48 -6.71 5.65
CA LYS A 36 16.15 -8.15 5.63
C LYS A 36 14.99 -8.51 6.54
N GLU A 37 14.56 -7.58 7.37
CA GLU A 37 13.52 -7.81 8.34
C GLU A 37 12.19 -8.05 7.64
N LYS A 38 11.56 -9.15 7.99
CA LYS A 38 10.28 -9.59 7.47
C LYS A 38 9.45 -10.16 8.61
N LEU A 39 8.19 -9.79 8.67
CA LEU A 39 7.24 -10.36 9.61
C LEU A 39 6.97 -11.83 9.24
N PRO A 40 7.24 -12.82 10.10
CA PRO A 40 6.92 -14.21 9.80
C PRO A 40 5.43 -14.41 9.54
N LEU A 41 5.06 -15.27 8.57
CA LEU A 41 3.67 -15.51 8.20
C LEU A 41 2.81 -15.92 9.41
N SER A 42 3.31 -16.86 10.21
CA SER A 42 2.59 -17.32 11.41
C SER A 42 2.33 -16.21 12.44
N LEU A 43 3.28 -15.28 12.56
CA LEU A 43 3.13 -14.15 13.47
C LEU A 43 2.17 -13.11 12.90
N ALA A 44 2.21 -12.84 11.59
CA ALA A 44 1.25 -11.95 10.93
C ALA A 44 -0.19 -12.46 11.09
N ILE A 45 -0.42 -13.76 10.84
CA ILE A 45 -1.70 -14.43 11.07
C ILE A 45 -2.15 -14.28 12.52
N SER A 46 -1.26 -14.57 13.46
CA SER A 46 -1.54 -14.46 14.90
C SER A 46 -1.96 -13.03 15.32
N HIS A 47 -1.35 -12.00 14.73
CA HIS A 47 -1.73 -10.61 14.98
C HIS A 47 -3.11 -10.27 14.42
N ILE A 48 -3.45 -10.78 13.23
CA ILE A 48 -4.78 -10.59 12.64
C ILE A 48 -5.83 -11.27 13.54
N ASP A 49 -5.62 -12.52 13.91
CA ASP A 49 -6.56 -13.29 14.77
C ASP A 49 -6.76 -12.62 16.14
N TYR A 50 -5.67 -12.15 16.72
CA TYR A 50 -5.73 -11.40 17.97
C TYR A 50 -6.58 -10.13 17.82
N ALA A 51 -6.32 -9.33 16.78
CA ALA A 51 -7.05 -8.10 16.54
C ALA A 51 -8.54 -8.35 16.29
N VAL A 52 -8.90 -9.37 15.51
CA VAL A 52 -10.29 -9.82 15.28
C VAL A 52 -10.96 -10.21 16.60
N SER A 53 -10.26 -10.95 17.45
CA SER A 53 -10.80 -11.40 18.74
C SER A 53 -11.07 -10.25 19.72
N LYS A 54 -10.23 -9.21 19.69
CA LYS A 54 -10.28 -8.08 20.64
C LYS A 54 -11.12 -6.91 20.16
N HIS A 55 -11.16 -6.65 18.88
CA HIS A 55 -11.76 -5.44 18.32
C HIS A 55 -12.89 -5.78 17.34
N LYS A 56 -14.12 -5.81 17.84
CA LYS A 56 -15.33 -6.07 17.00
C LYS A 56 -15.59 -4.96 15.98
N SER A 57 -14.96 -3.80 16.14
CA SER A 57 -14.99 -2.67 15.22
C SER A 57 -14.01 -2.79 14.05
N LEU A 58 -13.10 -3.78 14.07
CA LEU A 58 -12.11 -3.97 13.02
C LEU A 58 -12.81 -4.28 11.69
N GLN A 59 -12.47 -3.55 10.65
CA GLN A 59 -13.07 -3.65 9.31
C GLN A 59 -12.03 -3.89 8.23
N VAL A 60 -10.83 -3.33 8.37
CA VAL A 60 -9.81 -3.32 7.32
C VAL A 60 -8.47 -3.79 7.87
N VAL A 61 -7.78 -4.62 7.11
CA VAL A 61 -6.35 -4.90 7.32
C VAL A 61 -5.57 -4.32 6.15
N VAL A 62 -4.56 -3.50 6.47
CA VAL A 62 -3.65 -2.91 5.50
C VAL A 62 -2.33 -3.66 5.53
N LEU A 63 -1.93 -4.22 4.41
CA LEU A 63 -0.62 -4.83 4.19
C LEU A 63 0.30 -3.79 3.54
N THR A 64 1.35 -3.43 4.23
CA THR A 64 2.31 -2.39 3.80
C THR A 64 3.72 -2.74 4.28
N GLY A 65 4.65 -1.80 4.18
CA GLY A 65 6.02 -1.92 4.66
C GLY A 65 6.99 -1.39 3.62
N GLY A 66 8.03 -2.19 3.26
CA GLY A 66 8.88 -1.93 2.12
C GLY A 66 8.10 -2.19 0.83
N GLU A 67 8.19 -3.40 0.29
CA GLU A 67 7.40 -3.79 -0.88
C GLU A 67 6.79 -5.17 -0.67
N CYS A 68 5.45 -5.20 -0.55
CA CYS A 68 4.71 -6.44 -0.26
C CYS A 68 4.82 -7.49 -1.37
N PHE A 69 4.94 -7.06 -2.63
CA PHE A 69 5.03 -7.97 -3.79
C PHE A 69 6.41 -8.59 -4.00
N LEU A 70 7.37 -8.35 -3.11
CA LEU A 70 8.65 -9.08 -3.14
C LEU A 70 8.49 -10.58 -2.87
N ASP A 71 7.41 -10.96 -2.16
CA ASP A 71 7.06 -12.35 -1.89
C ASP A 71 5.54 -12.53 -2.10
N ILE A 72 5.18 -12.94 -3.32
CA ILE A 72 3.79 -13.03 -3.73
C ILE A 72 3.03 -14.14 -3.00
N ASP A 73 3.67 -15.26 -2.71
CA ASP A 73 2.99 -16.39 -2.05
C ASP A 73 2.68 -16.06 -0.58
N TYR A 74 3.59 -15.37 0.09
CA TYR A 74 3.36 -14.81 1.41
C TYR A 74 2.21 -13.80 1.40
N LEU A 75 2.21 -12.88 0.41
CA LEU A 75 1.18 -11.86 0.26
C LEU A 75 -0.21 -12.49 0.05
N LEU A 76 -0.31 -13.46 -0.87
CA LEU A 76 -1.57 -14.18 -1.14
C LEU A 76 -2.09 -14.88 0.10
N SER A 77 -1.22 -15.57 0.85
CA SER A 77 -1.61 -16.25 2.09
C SER A 77 -2.22 -15.29 3.13
N LEU A 78 -1.67 -14.05 3.22
CA LEU A 78 -2.23 -13.03 4.11
C LEU A 78 -3.57 -12.50 3.61
N ILE A 79 -3.72 -12.25 2.30
CA ILE A 79 -4.97 -11.79 1.70
C ILE A 79 -6.08 -12.82 1.95
N GLU A 80 -5.82 -14.10 1.67
CA GLU A 80 -6.76 -15.20 1.92
C GLU A 80 -7.17 -15.28 3.39
N HIS A 81 -6.21 -15.15 4.31
CA HIS A 81 -6.51 -15.19 5.75
C HIS A 81 -7.37 -13.99 6.20
N ILE A 82 -7.07 -12.79 5.70
CA ILE A 82 -7.86 -11.58 5.97
C ILE A 82 -9.29 -11.75 5.45
N HIS A 83 -9.44 -12.20 4.20
CA HIS A 83 -10.73 -12.44 3.57
C HIS A 83 -11.56 -13.50 4.32
N SER A 84 -10.93 -14.60 4.76
CA SER A 84 -11.60 -15.65 5.54
C SER A 84 -12.18 -15.14 6.87
N ASN A 85 -11.58 -14.09 7.44
CA ASN A 85 -12.06 -13.38 8.63
C ASN A 85 -13.14 -12.33 8.33
N LYS A 86 -13.60 -12.22 7.07
CA LYS A 86 -14.60 -11.24 6.59
C LYS A 86 -14.16 -9.78 6.78
N LEU A 87 -12.88 -9.53 6.70
CA LEU A 87 -12.28 -8.20 6.73
C LEU A 87 -11.92 -7.76 5.31
N LEU A 88 -11.98 -6.45 5.07
CA LEU A 88 -11.47 -5.86 3.84
C LEU A 88 -9.94 -5.87 3.85
N CYS A 89 -9.36 -6.24 2.73
CA CYS A 89 -7.91 -6.26 2.53
C CYS A 89 -7.46 -5.12 1.63
N ARG A 90 -6.52 -4.32 2.13
CA ARG A 90 -5.84 -3.26 1.37
C ARG A 90 -4.35 -3.58 1.28
N VAL A 91 -3.78 -3.44 0.10
CA VAL A 91 -2.33 -3.59 -0.12
C VAL A 91 -1.74 -2.29 -0.63
N VAL A 92 -0.59 -1.89 -0.09
CA VAL A 92 0.18 -0.72 -0.54
C VAL A 92 1.43 -1.21 -1.27
N THR A 93 1.69 -0.68 -2.47
CA THR A 93 2.80 -1.10 -3.33
C THR A 93 3.36 0.07 -4.14
N ASN A 94 4.64 0.00 -4.48
CA ASN A 94 5.27 0.91 -5.43
C ASN A 94 5.18 0.42 -6.89
N GLY A 95 4.64 -0.79 -7.13
CA GLY A 95 4.42 -1.33 -8.47
C GLY A 95 5.68 -1.83 -9.20
N PHE A 96 6.82 -1.98 -8.53
CA PHE A 96 8.08 -2.42 -9.17
C PHE A 96 7.95 -3.78 -9.86
N TRP A 97 7.09 -4.65 -9.33
CA TRP A 97 6.87 -6.03 -9.77
C TRP A 97 6.28 -6.15 -11.17
N VAL A 98 5.71 -5.08 -11.69
CA VAL A 98 5.06 -5.06 -13.02
C VAL A 98 6.11 -5.19 -14.12
N LYS A 99 6.03 -6.28 -14.89
CA LYS A 99 6.91 -6.55 -16.04
C LYS A 99 6.25 -6.15 -17.35
N SER A 100 4.93 -6.42 -17.49
CA SER A 100 4.09 -6.05 -18.62
C SER A 100 2.65 -5.84 -18.15
N ALA A 101 1.75 -5.39 -19.04
CA ALA A 101 0.33 -5.26 -18.74
C ALA A 101 -0.32 -6.63 -18.44
N GLU A 102 0.01 -7.65 -19.22
CA GLU A 102 -0.48 -9.02 -19.06
C GLU A 102 -0.01 -9.61 -17.74
N PHE A 103 1.28 -9.40 -17.39
CA PHE A 103 1.82 -9.85 -16.11
C PHE A 103 1.13 -9.16 -14.94
N ALA A 104 0.85 -7.86 -15.06
CA ALA A 104 0.12 -7.13 -14.01
C ALA A 104 -1.29 -7.70 -13.83
N LEU A 105 -1.98 -7.99 -14.93
CA LEU A 105 -3.32 -8.57 -14.90
C LEU A 105 -3.30 -9.96 -14.24
N ASP A 106 -2.36 -10.84 -14.60
CA ASP A 106 -2.22 -12.18 -14.00
C ASP A 106 -2.02 -12.11 -12.49
N ILE A 107 -1.06 -11.32 -12.02
CA ILE A 107 -0.76 -11.17 -10.59
C ILE A 107 -1.95 -10.59 -9.82
N LEU A 108 -2.59 -9.55 -10.36
CA LEU A 108 -3.74 -8.94 -9.67
C LEU A 108 -4.99 -9.81 -9.73
N THR A 109 -5.14 -10.66 -10.75
CA THR A 109 -6.20 -11.69 -10.77
C THR A 109 -6.05 -12.63 -9.60
N ARG A 110 -4.86 -13.16 -9.37
CA ARG A 110 -4.57 -14.02 -8.20
C ARG A 110 -4.86 -13.30 -6.88
N CYS A 111 -4.47 -12.03 -6.76
CA CYS A 111 -4.76 -11.23 -5.57
C CYS A 111 -6.27 -11.03 -5.37
N LYS A 112 -7.01 -10.77 -6.45
CA LYS A 112 -8.47 -10.61 -6.42
C LYS A 112 -9.18 -11.90 -6.03
N GLU A 113 -8.76 -13.03 -6.58
CA GLU A 113 -9.28 -14.36 -6.25
C GLU A 113 -9.00 -14.73 -4.77
N ALA A 114 -7.85 -14.32 -4.23
CA ALA A 114 -7.51 -14.46 -2.83
C ALA A 114 -8.37 -13.57 -1.90
N GLY A 115 -9.04 -12.54 -2.44
CA GLY A 115 -9.92 -11.64 -1.69
C GLY A 115 -9.38 -10.23 -1.45
N LEU A 116 -8.47 -9.74 -2.32
CA LEU A 116 -8.03 -8.34 -2.28
C LEU A 116 -9.18 -7.41 -2.67
N ASP A 117 -9.43 -6.36 -1.86
CA ASP A 117 -10.48 -5.36 -2.11
C ASP A 117 -9.92 -4.06 -2.68
N GLU A 118 -8.79 -3.60 -2.14
CA GLU A 118 -8.22 -2.30 -2.49
C GLU A 118 -6.70 -2.39 -2.67
N ILE A 119 -6.21 -1.73 -3.72
CA ILE A 119 -4.78 -1.57 -3.96
C ILE A 119 -4.39 -0.10 -4.02
N ASN A 120 -3.36 0.26 -3.25
CA ASN A 120 -2.83 1.62 -3.17
C ASN A 120 -1.46 1.67 -3.83
N PHE A 121 -1.34 2.39 -4.92
CA PHE A 121 -0.06 2.62 -5.59
C PHE A 121 0.61 3.87 -5.05
N SER A 122 1.88 3.77 -4.68
CA SER A 122 2.71 4.91 -4.35
C SER A 122 3.52 5.33 -5.57
N THR A 123 3.51 6.61 -5.89
CA THR A 123 4.30 7.20 -6.98
C THR A 123 4.66 8.66 -6.67
N GLY A 124 5.41 9.30 -7.53
CA GLY A 124 5.94 10.64 -7.35
C GLY A 124 7.45 10.64 -7.59
N ASP A 125 8.10 11.80 -7.43
CA ASP A 125 9.49 11.95 -7.81
C ASP A 125 10.44 10.95 -7.12
N ASP A 126 10.28 10.73 -5.81
CA ASP A 126 11.13 9.79 -5.06
C ASP A 126 10.95 8.34 -5.53
N HIS A 127 9.72 7.95 -5.91
CA HIS A 127 9.43 6.61 -6.41
C HIS A 127 9.85 6.43 -7.86
N LEU A 128 9.73 7.48 -8.69
CA LEU A 128 10.06 7.43 -10.12
C LEU A 128 11.56 7.26 -10.39
N GLU A 129 12.40 7.51 -9.40
CA GLU A 129 13.83 7.14 -9.47
C GLU A 129 14.03 5.62 -9.60
N TYR A 130 13.09 4.82 -9.09
CA TYR A 130 13.19 3.35 -9.01
C TYR A 130 12.17 2.62 -9.87
N VAL A 131 10.98 3.20 -10.04
CA VAL A 131 9.85 2.54 -10.71
C VAL A 131 9.25 3.47 -11.75
N SER A 132 9.33 3.09 -13.03
CA SER A 132 8.82 3.91 -14.12
C SER A 132 7.29 4.08 -14.05
N ILE A 133 6.80 5.25 -14.45
CA ILE A 133 5.36 5.55 -14.50
C ILE A 133 4.58 4.58 -15.41
N GLY A 134 5.22 4.02 -16.44
CA GLY A 134 4.62 3.02 -17.32
C GLY A 134 4.20 1.75 -16.56
N LYS A 135 5.00 1.32 -15.59
CA LYS A 135 4.65 0.18 -14.71
C LYS A 135 3.41 0.49 -13.87
N ILE A 136 3.38 1.68 -13.26
CA ILE A 136 2.25 2.13 -12.46
C ILE A 136 0.98 2.20 -13.31
N LYS A 137 1.04 2.80 -14.50
CA LYS A 137 -0.10 2.86 -15.42
C LYS A 137 -0.62 1.47 -15.79
N ASN A 138 0.25 0.53 -16.11
CA ASN A 138 -0.15 -0.85 -16.43
C ASN A 138 -0.82 -1.53 -15.23
N ALA A 139 -0.28 -1.35 -14.02
CA ALA A 139 -0.86 -1.90 -12.80
C ALA A 139 -2.25 -1.31 -12.50
N ILE A 140 -2.41 0.01 -12.63
CA ILE A 140 -3.69 0.70 -12.45
C ILE A 140 -4.72 0.16 -13.45
N CYS A 141 -4.36 0.07 -14.74
CA CYS A 141 -5.27 -0.45 -15.76
C CYS A 141 -5.72 -1.89 -15.46
N ALA A 142 -4.79 -2.75 -15.03
CA ALA A 142 -5.11 -4.13 -14.64
C ALA A 142 -6.04 -4.16 -13.41
N ALA A 143 -5.78 -3.34 -12.40
CA ALA A 143 -6.62 -3.26 -11.20
C ALA A 143 -8.04 -2.77 -11.52
N VAL A 144 -8.17 -1.74 -12.36
CA VAL A 144 -9.47 -1.22 -12.84
C VAL A 144 -10.24 -2.29 -13.62
N GLN A 145 -9.57 -3.00 -14.53
CA GLN A 145 -10.19 -4.09 -15.30
C GLN A 145 -10.76 -5.20 -14.40
N LEU A 146 -10.15 -5.44 -13.24
CA LEU A 146 -10.58 -6.43 -12.26
C LEU A 146 -11.59 -5.87 -11.24
N ASN A 147 -12.04 -4.64 -11.40
CA ASN A 147 -12.92 -3.95 -10.44
C ASN A 147 -12.35 -3.95 -9.01
N LEU A 148 -11.04 -3.75 -8.87
CA LEU A 148 -10.43 -3.45 -7.59
C LEU A 148 -10.61 -1.96 -7.28
N THR A 149 -10.80 -1.63 -6.00
CA THR A 149 -10.69 -0.23 -5.57
C THR A 149 -9.23 0.20 -5.71
N VAL A 150 -9.00 1.30 -6.44
CA VAL A 150 -7.65 1.81 -6.72
C VAL A 150 -7.47 3.18 -6.08
N VAL A 151 -6.39 3.32 -5.32
CA VAL A 151 -5.94 4.60 -4.78
C VAL A 151 -4.51 4.85 -5.25
N VAL A 152 -4.21 6.08 -5.65
CA VAL A 152 -2.84 6.48 -5.97
C VAL A 152 -2.38 7.55 -5.00
N ASN A 153 -1.31 7.23 -4.26
CA ASN A 153 -0.64 8.16 -3.38
C ASN A 153 0.50 8.82 -4.14
N ILE A 154 0.41 10.15 -4.34
CA ILE A 154 1.40 10.92 -5.07
C ILE A 154 2.12 11.85 -4.09
N GLU A 155 3.43 11.77 -4.06
CA GLU A 155 4.25 12.74 -3.33
C GLU A 155 4.10 14.10 -4.01
N SER A 156 3.83 15.13 -3.21
CA SER A 156 3.71 16.50 -3.69
C SER A 156 4.60 17.45 -2.90
N GLY A 157 4.90 18.60 -3.46
CA GLY A 157 5.71 19.65 -2.85
C GLY A 157 6.08 20.71 -3.87
N LYS A 158 6.62 21.86 -3.42
CA LYS A 158 6.90 23.01 -4.29
C LYS A 158 7.91 22.71 -5.42
N ASP A 159 8.87 21.82 -5.14
CA ASP A 159 9.96 21.47 -6.04
C ASP A 159 9.74 20.13 -6.76
N ARG A 160 8.52 19.56 -6.66
CA ARG A 160 8.19 18.29 -7.30
C ARG A 160 7.87 18.48 -8.78
N ILE A 161 8.43 17.59 -9.63
CA ILE A 161 8.30 17.60 -11.08
C ILE A 161 7.07 16.82 -11.52
N PHE A 162 6.87 15.63 -10.94
CA PHE A 162 5.74 14.78 -11.27
C PHE A 162 4.42 15.37 -10.73
N LYS A 163 3.43 15.42 -11.60
CA LYS A 163 2.12 15.98 -11.28
C LYS A 163 1.00 14.96 -11.53
N VAL A 164 -0.10 15.14 -10.85
CA VAL A 164 -1.32 14.33 -11.02
C VAL A 164 -1.75 14.26 -12.48
N GLU A 165 -1.65 15.38 -13.20
CA GLU A 165 -2.00 15.48 -14.61
C GLU A 165 -1.21 14.53 -15.51
N ASP A 166 0.02 14.17 -15.13
CA ASP A 166 0.84 13.22 -15.90
C ASP A 166 0.27 11.80 -15.85
N LEU A 167 -0.42 11.46 -14.77
CA LEU A 167 -1.17 10.22 -14.64
C LEU A 167 -2.51 10.31 -15.39
N LEU A 168 -3.25 11.40 -15.20
CA LEU A 168 -4.60 11.61 -15.76
C LEU A 168 -4.62 11.84 -17.27
N LYS A 169 -3.47 12.13 -17.91
CA LYS A 169 -3.35 12.14 -19.37
C LYS A 169 -3.67 10.78 -20.01
N ASP A 170 -3.57 9.70 -19.24
CA ASP A 170 -3.99 8.38 -19.70
C ASP A 170 -5.49 8.19 -19.45
N SER A 171 -6.29 8.26 -20.50
CA SER A 171 -7.76 8.18 -20.41
C SER A 171 -8.27 6.85 -19.84
N ARG A 172 -7.45 5.80 -19.85
CA ARG A 172 -7.83 4.49 -19.30
C ARG A 172 -7.93 4.49 -17.76
N ILE A 173 -7.38 5.50 -17.11
CA ILE A 173 -7.30 5.57 -15.64
C ILE A 173 -8.00 6.81 -15.06
N ALA A 174 -8.25 7.84 -15.85
CA ALA A 174 -8.74 9.14 -15.38
C ALA A 174 -10.07 9.06 -14.60
N ASP A 175 -10.98 8.20 -15.05
CA ASP A 175 -12.33 8.10 -14.50
C ASP A 175 -12.45 7.12 -13.32
N PHE A 176 -11.40 6.34 -13.02
CA PHE A 176 -11.48 5.19 -12.11
C PHE A 176 -10.58 5.29 -10.88
N VAL A 177 -9.76 6.33 -10.76
CA VAL A 177 -8.73 6.40 -9.73
C VAL A 177 -9.00 7.54 -8.74
N SER A 178 -9.06 7.20 -7.47
CA SER A 178 -8.98 8.18 -6.38
C SER A 178 -7.51 8.54 -6.15
N ILE A 179 -7.16 9.80 -6.34
CA ILE A 179 -5.81 10.30 -6.18
C ILE A 179 -5.68 11.05 -4.86
N ILE A 180 -4.75 10.62 -4.04
CA ILE A 180 -4.40 11.29 -2.80
C ILE A 180 -3.05 11.97 -2.99
N SER A 181 -3.05 13.31 -3.03
CA SER A 181 -1.84 14.12 -3.04
C SER A 181 -1.38 14.40 -1.62
N LYS A 182 -0.11 14.19 -1.33
CA LYS A 182 0.50 14.43 -0.02
C LYS A 182 1.62 15.43 -0.15
N GLU A 183 1.56 16.52 0.62
CA GLU A 183 2.65 17.48 0.72
C GLU A 183 3.66 17.03 1.78
N PHE A 184 4.91 16.92 1.37
CA PHE A 184 6.03 16.65 2.27
C PHE A 184 6.75 17.95 2.58
N HIS A 185 6.78 18.35 3.84
CA HIS A 185 7.64 19.41 4.31
C HIS A 185 9.00 18.83 4.69
N SER A 186 10.05 19.33 4.08
CA SER A 186 11.42 18.81 3.99
C SER A 186 12.25 18.85 5.27
N THR A 187 11.78 18.25 6.36
CA THR A 187 12.70 17.94 7.47
C THR A 187 12.47 16.50 7.93
N LYS A 188 13.55 15.72 8.03
CA LYS A 188 13.49 14.32 8.50
C LYS A 188 12.74 14.18 9.84
N ALA A 189 12.77 15.19 10.70
CA ALA A 189 12.04 15.22 11.96
C ALA A 189 10.51 15.30 11.81
N ASN A 190 10.00 15.87 10.72
CA ASN A 190 8.56 15.97 10.45
C ASN A 190 7.98 14.70 9.83
N ASN A 191 8.81 13.85 9.20
CA ASN A 191 8.36 12.62 8.57
C ASN A 191 7.84 11.60 9.58
N TYR A 192 8.48 11.50 10.75
CA TYR A 192 8.02 10.61 11.83
C TYR A 192 6.65 11.01 12.39
N LYS A 193 6.44 12.30 12.60
CA LYS A 193 5.16 12.81 13.09
C LYS A 193 4.01 12.54 12.11
N TRP A 194 4.31 12.65 10.81
CA TRP A 194 3.31 12.41 9.77
C TRP A 194 2.89 10.94 9.67
N CYS A 195 3.82 9.99 9.81
CA CYS A 195 3.49 8.57 9.86
C CYS A 195 2.64 8.21 11.08
N MET A 196 2.88 8.86 12.22
CA MET A 196 2.08 8.65 13.42
C MET A 196 0.69 9.28 13.31
N ASP A 197 0.57 10.48 12.70
CA ASP A 197 -0.71 11.17 12.52
C ASP A 197 -1.61 10.52 11.44
N ALA A 198 -1.06 9.71 10.54
CA ALA A 198 -1.84 8.95 9.55
C ALA A 198 -2.47 7.66 10.12
N PHE A 199 -2.07 7.28 11.34
CA PHE A 199 -2.56 6.07 12.04
C PHE A 199 -3.44 6.40 13.26
N HIS A 200 -3.85 7.66 13.43
CA HIS A 200 -4.78 8.12 14.48
C HIS A 200 -6.19 8.34 13.95
#